data_daf883466e7c61dc1120807417feaabd
#
_entry.id   daf883466e7c61dc1120807417feaabd
#
_cell.length_a   1.000
_cell.length_b   1.000
_cell.length_c   1.000
_cell.angle_alpha   90.00
_cell.angle_beta   90.00
_cell.angle_gamma   90.00
#
_symmetry.space_group_name_H-M   'P 1'
#
loop_
_entity.id
_entity.type
_entity.pdbx_description
1 polymer ?
#
loop_
_entity_poly.entity_id
_entity_poly.type
_entity_poly.pdbx_seq_one_letter_code
_entity_poly.pdbx_strand_id
1 'polypeptide(L)'
;RQRQMCIRDRVRTYGYTRPHLGHDLMAAVGTPVVAVESGTVEIMGWNRYGGWRIGIRSADKKRYWYYAHLRQNRPFAENLKEGDKVCAGDVIGYVGRTGYSDTENTNGITESHLHLGLELVFDESQKESNNEIWIDVGAITSVVEQNQSEVVRNNETKEFTRKYKFLVNNDLQTGATG
;
A
#
# COMPACT_ATOMS: atom_id res chain seq x y z
N ARG A 1 -2.74 -22.00 5.70
CA ARG A 1 -4.09 -21.42 5.61
C ARG A 1 -3.92 -19.90 5.64
N GLN A 2 -4.02 -19.25 4.49
CA GLN A 2 -4.16 -17.79 4.40
C GLN A 2 -5.46 -17.41 5.11
N ARG A 3 -5.35 -16.48 6.05
CA ARG A 3 -6.54 -15.92 6.71
C ARG A 3 -7.22 -14.97 5.72
N GLN A 4 -8.48 -15.21 5.46
CA GLN A 4 -9.36 -14.33 4.70
C GLN A 4 -9.28 -12.89 5.24
N MET A 5 -8.95 -11.97 4.36
CA MET A 5 -9.13 -10.54 4.59
C MET A 5 -10.63 -10.25 4.58
N CYS A 6 -11.22 -9.92 5.73
CA CYS A 6 -12.60 -9.46 5.81
C CYS A 6 -12.66 -7.97 5.44
N ILE A 7 -13.25 -7.67 4.30
CA ILE A 7 -13.60 -6.30 3.92
C ILE A 7 -14.80 -5.89 4.79
N ARG A 8 -14.59 -4.93 5.67
CA ARG A 8 -15.69 -4.21 6.32
C ARG A 8 -15.65 -2.76 5.83
N ASP A 9 -16.52 -2.49 4.89
CA ASP A 9 -16.87 -1.12 4.51
C ASP A 9 -17.57 -0.47 5.72
N ARG A 10 -16.90 0.48 6.34
CA ARG A 10 -17.49 1.40 7.30
C ARG A 10 -17.05 2.81 6.94
N VAL A 11 -18.00 3.59 6.46
CA VAL A 11 -17.91 5.05 6.54
C VAL A 11 -17.80 5.39 8.04
N ARG A 12 -16.58 5.47 8.56
CA ARG A 12 -16.32 5.94 9.92
C ARG A 12 -16.33 7.45 9.92
N THR A 13 -17.46 8.01 10.30
CA THR A 13 -17.51 9.38 10.78
C THR A 13 -16.91 9.41 12.19
N TYR A 14 -15.62 9.68 12.30
CA TYR A 14 -15.05 10.10 13.58
C TYR A 14 -15.55 11.50 13.86
N GLY A 15 -16.47 11.75 14.80
CA GLY A 15 -16.95 12.99 15.40
C GLY A 15 -16.58 14.36 14.79
N TYR A 16 -15.83 14.39 13.73
CA TYR A 16 -15.51 15.48 12.82
C TYR A 16 -15.74 14.94 11.40
N THR A 17 -16.45 15.70 10.59
CA THR A 17 -16.84 15.42 9.21
C THR A 17 -15.62 15.36 8.26
N ARG A 18 -14.69 14.45 8.49
CA ARG A 18 -13.62 14.18 7.55
C ARG A 18 -13.99 12.93 6.76
N PRO A 19 -14.13 13.00 5.43
CA PRO A 19 -14.41 11.81 4.63
C PRO A 19 -13.28 10.79 4.83
N HIS A 20 -13.65 9.51 4.94
CA HIS A 20 -12.68 8.42 4.94
C HIS A 20 -12.16 8.25 3.51
N LEU A 21 -10.89 8.59 3.29
CA LEU A 21 -10.27 8.67 1.96
C LEU A 21 -9.61 7.33 1.59
N GLY A 22 -10.36 6.22 1.65
CA GLY A 22 -9.84 4.89 1.35
C GLY A 22 -10.69 3.77 1.95
N HIS A 23 -10.15 2.56 1.94
CA HIS A 23 -10.76 1.34 2.46
C HIS A 23 -9.90 0.73 3.56
N ASP A 24 -10.53 0.33 4.68
CA ASP A 24 -9.87 -0.36 5.78
C ASP A 24 -10.00 -1.88 5.59
N LEU A 25 -8.89 -2.53 5.28
CA LEU A 25 -8.79 -3.96 5.06
C LEU A 25 -8.30 -4.64 6.35
N MET A 26 -9.23 -5.28 7.07
CA MET A 26 -8.95 -5.90 8.37
C MET A 26 -8.04 -7.12 8.21
N ALA A 27 -6.87 -7.09 8.84
CA ALA A 27 -5.91 -8.19 8.82
C ALA A 27 -5.06 -8.21 10.08
N ALA A 28 -4.46 -9.36 10.40
CA ALA A 28 -3.57 -9.49 11.55
C ALA A 28 -2.27 -8.70 11.35
N VAL A 29 -1.70 -8.17 12.44
CA VAL A 29 -0.38 -7.53 12.41
C VAL A 29 0.66 -8.48 11.80
N GLY A 30 1.45 -7.96 10.86
CA GLY A 30 2.46 -8.74 10.13
C GLY A 30 1.94 -9.47 8.89
N THR A 31 0.65 -9.36 8.55
CA THR A 31 0.15 -9.82 7.24
C THR A 31 0.88 -9.06 6.12
N PRO A 32 1.43 -9.76 5.11
CA PRO A 32 2.08 -9.10 4.00
C PRO A 32 1.12 -8.16 3.24
N VAL A 33 1.58 -6.97 2.96
CA VAL A 33 0.93 -6.00 2.08
C VAL A 33 1.59 -6.08 0.72
N VAL A 34 0.79 -6.23 -0.33
CA VAL A 34 1.27 -6.30 -1.71
C VAL A 34 0.85 -5.08 -2.51
N ALA A 35 1.69 -4.68 -3.47
CA ALA A 35 1.35 -3.60 -4.39
C ALA A 35 0.13 -3.99 -5.25
N VAL A 36 -0.89 -3.15 -5.27
CA VAL A 36 -2.10 -3.36 -6.09
C VAL A 36 -1.79 -3.13 -7.57
N GLU A 37 -0.93 -2.18 -7.84
CA GLU A 37 -0.51 -1.81 -9.20
C GLU A 37 1.02 -1.69 -9.27
N SER A 38 1.57 -1.97 -10.45
CA SER A 38 2.99 -1.73 -10.74
C SER A 38 3.28 -0.24 -10.81
N GLY A 39 4.41 0.17 -10.26
CA GLY A 39 4.78 1.58 -10.21
C GLY A 39 6.13 1.83 -9.58
N THR A 40 6.32 3.07 -9.13
CA THR A 40 7.52 3.50 -8.42
C THR A 40 7.15 3.87 -6.99
N VAL A 41 7.93 3.40 -6.04
CA VAL A 41 7.80 3.83 -4.64
C VAL A 41 8.15 5.30 -4.55
N GLU A 42 7.17 6.14 -4.29
CA GLU A 42 7.34 7.59 -4.28
C GLU A 42 7.62 8.12 -2.87
N ILE A 43 6.96 7.55 -1.88
CA ILE A 43 7.11 7.95 -0.48
C ILE A 43 7.15 6.71 0.41
N MET A 44 8.07 6.70 1.35
CA MET A 44 8.11 5.78 2.49
C MET A 44 8.38 6.59 3.75
N GLY A 45 7.63 6.35 4.83
CA GLY A 45 7.89 7.07 6.06
C GLY A 45 6.70 7.18 6.99
N TRP A 46 6.85 8.06 7.96
CA TRP A 46 5.87 8.33 8.99
C TRP A 46 5.06 9.59 8.71
N ASN A 47 3.78 9.53 9.00
CA ASN A 47 3.00 10.73 9.27
C ASN A 47 2.07 10.52 10.47
N ARG A 48 1.58 11.62 11.04
CA ARG A 48 0.75 11.61 12.25
C ARG A 48 -0.46 10.69 12.15
N TYR A 49 -1.19 10.73 11.04
CA TYR A 49 -2.47 10.02 10.90
C TYR A 49 -2.28 8.60 10.37
N GLY A 50 -1.55 8.43 9.28
CA GLY A 50 -1.33 7.13 8.63
C GLY A 50 -0.29 6.25 9.31
N GLY A 51 0.52 6.81 10.24
CA GLY A 51 1.63 6.08 10.82
C GLY A 51 2.70 5.76 9.79
N TRP A 52 3.27 4.56 9.84
CA TRP A 52 4.13 4.06 8.78
C TRP A 52 3.31 3.83 7.51
N ARG A 53 3.75 4.44 6.42
CA ARG A 53 3.04 4.46 5.13
C ARG A 53 3.98 4.27 3.94
N ILE A 54 3.41 3.76 2.84
CA ILE A 54 4.04 3.72 1.51
C ILE A 54 3.10 4.37 0.52
N GLY A 55 3.65 5.17 -0.39
CA GLY A 55 2.98 5.69 -1.55
C GLY A 55 3.61 5.15 -2.83
N ILE A 56 2.81 4.59 -3.74
CA ILE A 56 3.25 4.08 -5.03
C ILE A 56 2.61 4.87 -6.14
N ARG A 57 3.43 5.48 -7.00
CA ARG A 57 3.00 6.19 -8.20
C ARG A 57 2.96 5.22 -9.37
N SER A 58 1.83 5.14 -10.08
CA SER A 58 1.70 4.37 -11.31
C SER A 58 2.67 4.82 -12.42
N ALA A 59 2.93 3.95 -13.39
CA ALA A 59 3.87 4.24 -14.48
C ALA A 59 3.47 5.47 -15.33
N ASP A 60 2.17 5.70 -15.51
CA ASP A 60 1.63 6.87 -16.21
C ASP A 60 1.54 8.14 -15.34
N LYS A 61 1.97 8.06 -14.08
CA LYS A 61 1.97 9.11 -13.06
C LYS A 61 0.59 9.68 -12.68
N LYS A 62 -0.50 9.05 -13.09
CA LYS A 62 -1.86 9.55 -12.88
C LYS A 62 -2.56 8.95 -11.65
N ARG A 63 -2.04 7.85 -11.10
CA ARG A 63 -2.58 7.17 -9.93
C ARG A 63 -1.54 7.10 -8.84
N TYR A 64 -1.97 7.40 -7.63
CA TYR A 64 -1.14 7.31 -6.44
C TYR A 64 -1.83 6.39 -5.44
N TRP A 65 -1.23 5.23 -5.19
CA TRP A 65 -1.71 4.25 -4.23
C TRP A 65 -1.09 4.50 -2.87
N TYR A 66 -1.94 4.65 -1.87
CA TYR A 66 -1.57 4.94 -0.49
C TYR A 66 -1.85 3.73 0.40
N TYR A 67 -0.81 3.28 1.12
CA TYR A 67 -0.86 2.14 2.04
C TYR A 67 -0.42 2.63 3.41
N ALA A 68 -1.29 2.59 4.43
CA ALA A 68 -1.02 3.15 5.73
C ALA A 68 -1.29 2.16 6.87
N HIS A 69 -0.96 2.58 8.09
CA HIS A 69 -1.05 1.82 9.33
C HIS A 69 -0.18 0.57 9.34
N LEU A 70 0.99 0.63 8.68
CA LEU A 70 1.93 -0.48 8.68
C LEU A 70 2.49 -0.75 10.08
N ARG A 71 3.11 -1.93 10.28
CA ARG A 71 3.60 -2.37 11.59
C ARG A 71 4.75 -1.51 12.12
N GLN A 72 4.95 -1.54 13.44
CA GLN A 72 6.11 -0.93 14.11
C GLN A 72 7.43 -1.60 13.71
N ASN A 73 8.54 -0.88 13.86
CA ASN A 73 9.94 -1.29 13.79
C ASN A 73 10.42 -1.78 12.42
N ARG A 74 9.65 -2.58 11.72
CA ARG A 74 9.99 -3.11 10.37
C ARG A 74 8.74 -3.04 9.49
N PRO A 75 8.27 -1.81 9.16
CA PRO A 75 7.02 -1.62 8.42
C PRO A 75 7.10 -2.10 6.98
N PHE A 76 8.26 -1.96 6.37
CA PHE A 76 8.49 -2.16 4.93
C PHE A 76 9.11 -3.53 4.64
N ALA A 77 8.97 -3.98 3.39
CA ALA A 77 9.72 -5.12 2.88
C ALA A 77 11.23 -4.83 2.90
N GLU A 78 12.01 -5.88 3.08
CA GLU A 78 13.47 -5.78 3.17
C GLU A 78 14.06 -5.17 1.89
N ASN A 79 14.99 -4.25 2.05
CA ASN A 79 15.71 -3.53 0.98
C ASN A 79 14.85 -2.63 0.08
N LEU A 80 13.53 -2.49 0.34
CA LEU A 80 12.69 -1.55 -0.38
C LEU A 80 13.01 -0.11 0.02
N LYS A 81 13.11 0.78 -0.96
CA LYS A 81 13.40 2.21 -0.77
C LYS A 81 12.63 3.08 -1.77
N GLU A 82 12.56 4.36 -1.47
CA GLU A 82 12.01 5.35 -2.40
C GLU A 82 12.79 5.36 -3.72
N GLY A 83 12.08 5.47 -4.82
CA GLY A 83 12.60 5.36 -6.18
C GLY A 83 12.60 3.96 -6.76
N ASP A 84 12.44 2.90 -5.96
CA ASP A 84 12.39 1.54 -6.47
C ASP A 84 11.13 1.28 -7.28
N LYS A 85 11.27 0.48 -8.34
CA LYS A 85 10.14 -0.03 -9.13
C LYS A 85 9.61 -1.30 -8.49
N VAL A 86 8.28 -1.37 -8.36
CA VAL A 86 7.57 -2.56 -7.89
C VAL A 86 6.58 -3.04 -8.92
N CYS A 87 6.39 -4.36 -8.99
CA CYS A 87 5.34 -4.97 -9.79
C CYS A 87 4.08 -5.20 -8.95
N ALA A 88 2.91 -5.16 -9.57
CA ALA A 88 1.67 -5.59 -8.91
C ALA A 88 1.85 -6.98 -8.29
N GLY A 89 1.51 -7.14 -7.01
CA GLY A 89 1.70 -8.37 -6.23
C GLY A 89 3.05 -8.52 -5.53
N ASP A 90 3.99 -7.60 -5.70
CA ASP A 90 5.22 -7.60 -4.89
C ASP A 90 4.91 -7.21 -3.45
N VAL A 91 5.56 -7.86 -2.49
CA VAL A 91 5.44 -7.50 -1.07
C VAL A 91 6.16 -6.18 -0.83
N ILE A 92 5.42 -5.20 -0.30
CA ILE A 92 5.93 -3.84 -0.05
C ILE A 92 6.01 -3.49 1.44
N GLY A 93 5.28 -4.21 2.29
CA GLY A 93 5.26 -3.95 3.72
C GLY A 93 4.36 -4.93 4.48
N TYR A 94 3.99 -4.56 5.69
CA TYR A 94 3.25 -5.43 6.60
C TYR A 94 2.20 -4.65 7.37
N VAL A 95 1.00 -5.23 7.48
CA VAL A 95 -0.12 -4.68 8.25
C VAL A 95 0.28 -4.45 9.70
N GLY A 96 -0.17 -3.35 10.27
CA GLY A 96 0.06 -2.98 11.66
C GLY A 96 -1.10 -2.23 12.30
N ARG A 97 -0.77 -1.30 13.17
CA ARG A 97 -1.69 -0.45 13.94
C ARG A 97 -1.09 0.94 14.19
N THR A 98 -0.06 1.33 13.42
CA THR A 98 0.63 2.61 13.64
C THR A 98 -0.19 3.79 13.12
N GLY A 99 0.06 4.96 13.69
CA GLY A 99 -0.60 6.21 13.33
C GLY A 99 -1.38 6.84 14.50
N TYR A 100 -2.08 7.91 14.21
CA TYR A 100 -2.80 8.76 15.17
C TYR A 100 -1.92 9.18 16.36
N SER A 101 -0.66 9.49 16.09
CA SER A 101 0.34 9.90 17.07
C SER A 101 1.37 10.83 16.44
N ASP A 102 1.76 11.87 17.17
CA ASP A 102 2.89 12.73 16.79
C ASP A 102 4.25 12.05 17.04
N THR A 103 4.25 11.02 17.89
CA THR A 103 5.44 10.22 18.16
C THR A 103 5.54 9.12 17.12
N GLU A 104 6.64 9.11 16.37
CA GLU A 104 6.94 8.09 15.38
C GLU A 104 6.93 6.68 15.97
N ASN A 105 6.60 5.70 15.16
CA ASN A 105 6.60 4.30 15.52
C ASN A 105 5.63 3.91 16.64
N THR A 106 4.52 4.65 16.81
CA THR A 106 3.50 4.42 17.84
C THR A 106 2.28 3.71 17.28
N ASN A 107 1.79 2.69 17.97
CA ASN A 107 0.51 2.02 17.69
C ASN A 107 -0.65 2.80 18.30
N GLY A 108 -1.22 3.76 17.55
CA GLY A 108 -2.36 4.56 17.99
C GLY A 108 -3.73 3.98 17.60
N ILE A 109 -3.76 2.84 16.89
CA ILE A 109 -4.98 2.21 16.38
C ILE A 109 -5.28 0.93 17.15
N THR A 110 -6.55 0.75 17.53
CA THR A 110 -7.00 -0.39 18.32
C THR A 110 -7.06 -1.69 17.52
N GLU A 111 -7.65 -1.64 16.32
CA GLU A 111 -7.82 -2.81 15.45
C GLU A 111 -6.84 -2.77 14.30
N SER A 112 -6.10 -3.87 14.08
CA SER A 112 -5.12 -3.95 13.00
C SER A 112 -5.80 -4.03 11.63
N HIS A 113 -5.40 -3.13 10.74
CA HIS A 113 -5.89 -3.09 9.37
C HIS A 113 -4.89 -2.40 8.45
N LEU A 114 -5.04 -2.63 7.16
CA LEU A 114 -4.42 -1.81 6.13
C LEU A 114 -5.43 -0.74 5.70
N HIS A 115 -5.06 0.53 5.80
CA HIS A 115 -5.77 1.59 5.10
C HIS A 115 -5.21 1.70 3.68
N LEU A 116 -6.07 1.42 2.69
CA LEU A 116 -5.74 1.47 1.27
C LEU A 116 -6.50 2.62 0.61
N GLY A 117 -5.78 3.56 0.02
CA GLY A 117 -6.33 4.68 -0.74
C GLY A 117 -5.82 4.73 -2.18
N LEU A 118 -6.62 5.33 -3.06
CA LEU A 118 -6.25 5.66 -4.43
C LEU A 118 -6.57 7.12 -4.70
N GLU A 119 -5.54 7.90 -5.01
CA GLU A 119 -5.67 9.28 -5.46
C GLU A 119 -5.43 9.38 -6.98
N LEU A 120 -6.27 10.15 -7.67
CA LEU A 120 -6.03 10.55 -9.05
C LEU A 120 -5.26 11.87 -9.07
N VAL A 121 -4.11 11.85 -9.72
CA VAL A 121 -3.21 13.00 -9.82
C VAL A 121 -3.17 13.48 -11.27
N PHE A 122 -3.77 14.63 -11.51
CA PHE A 122 -3.72 15.32 -12.82
C PHE A 122 -2.65 16.41 -12.83
N ASP A 123 -2.33 16.94 -11.65
CA ASP A 123 -1.32 17.96 -11.43
C ASP A 123 -0.63 17.71 -10.07
N GLU A 124 0.69 17.88 -10.01
CA GLU A 124 1.45 17.63 -8.77
C GLU A 124 1.07 18.56 -7.61
N SER A 125 0.50 19.72 -7.91
CA SER A 125 0.00 20.65 -6.88
C SER A 125 -1.25 20.15 -6.13
N GLN A 126 -1.91 19.08 -6.62
CA GLN A 126 -3.05 18.47 -5.94
C GLN A 126 -2.62 17.70 -4.68
N LYS A 127 -1.42 17.13 -4.69
CA LYS A 127 -0.92 16.28 -3.61
C LYS A 127 -0.72 17.08 -2.33
N GLU A 128 -1.17 16.47 -1.22
CA GLU A 128 -1.12 17.09 0.11
C GLU A 128 -1.80 18.47 0.19
N SER A 129 -2.76 18.71 -0.72
CA SER A 129 -3.57 19.92 -0.80
C SER A 129 -5.05 19.65 -0.50
N ASN A 130 -5.87 20.70 -0.55
CA ASN A 130 -7.33 20.57 -0.46
C ASN A 130 -7.99 20.09 -1.76
N ASN A 131 -7.21 19.88 -2.83
CA ASN A 131 -7.69 19.51 -4.17
C ASN A 131 -7.40 18.05 -4.51
N GLU A 132 -7.09 17.21 -3.53
CA GLU A 132 -6.91 15.78 -3.68
C GLU A 132 -8.19 15.11 -4.19
N ILE A 133 -8.06 14.19 -5.16
CA ILE A 133 -9.17 13.45 -5.73
C ILE A 133 -9.02 11.98 -5.35
N TRP A 134 -9.65 11.58 -4.27
CA TRP A 134 -9.66 10.21 -3.79
C TRP A 134 -10.79 9.42 -4.42
N ILE A 135 -10.51 8.16 -4.79
CA ILE A 135 -11.44 7.24 -5.43
C ILE A 135 -11.88 6.19 -4.42
N ASP A 136 -13.17 5.83 -4.47
CA ASP A 136 -13.66 4.65 -3.77
C ASP A 136 -13.04 3.39 -4.39
N VAL A 137 -12.26 2.68 -3.58
CA VAL A 137 -11.54 1.47 -3.99
C VAL A 137 -12.30 0.17 -3.65
N GLY A 138 -13.54 0.24 -3.18
CA GLY A 138 -14.31 -0.94 -2.78
C GLY A 138 -14.46 -1.99 -3.86
N ALA A 139 -14.78 -1.60 -5.10
CA ALA A 139 -14.86 -2.52 -6.22
C ALA A 139 -13.47 -3.10 -6.57
N ILE A 140 -12.42 -2.30 -6.50
CA ILE A 140 -11.05 -2.73 -6.77
C ILE A 140 -10.59 -3.75 -5.72
N THR A 141 -10.82 -3.48 -4.44
CA THR A 141 -10.46 -4.41 -3.35
C THR A 141 -11.17 -5.74 -3.49
N SER A 142 -12.42 -5.77 -3.92
CA SER A 142 -13.15 -7.03 -4.20
C SER A 142 -12.51 -7.85 -5.32
N VAL A 143 -12.02 -7.21 -6.38
CA VAL A 143 -11.29 -7.90 -7.47
C VAL A 143 -9.95 -8.42 -6.99
N VAL A 144 -9.20 -7.61 -6.23
CA VAL A 144 -7.88 -7.99 -5.71
C VAL A 144 -7.98 -9.14 -4.70
N GLU A 145 -9.06 -9.17 -3.89
CA GLU A 145 -9.33 -10.28 -2.97
C GLU A 145 -9.49 -11.63 -3.68
N GLN A 146 -10.11 -11.63 -4.85
CA GLN A 146 -10.27 -12.84 -5.68
C GLN A 146 -8.98 -13.24 -6.42
N ASN A 147 -8.03 -12.31 -6.56
CA ASN A 147 -6.79 -12.48 -7.32
C ASN A 147 -5.55 -12.27 -6.44
N GLN A 148 -5.52 -12.89 -5.26
CA GLN A 148 -4.44 -12.73 -4.32
C GLN A 148 -3.11 -13.28 -4.85
N SER A 149 -2.04 -12.50 -4.64
CA SER A 149 -0.68 -12.96 -4.94
C SER A 149 -0.23 -14.02 -3.95
N GLU A 150 0.31 -15.12 -4.44
CA GLU A 150 0.95 -16.10 -3.58
C GLU A 150 2.29 -15.57 -3.08
N VAL A 151 2.49 -15.66 -1.76
CA VAL A 151 3.73 -15.24 -1.09
C VAL A 151 4.39 -16.41 -0.37
N VAL A 152 5.72 -16.40 -0.31
CA VAL A 152 6.54 -17.37 0.40
C VAL A 152 7.22 -16.68 1.56
N ARG A 153 7.15 -17.30 2.74
CA ARG A 153 7.81 -16.82 3.94
C ARG A 153 9.22 -17.39 4.04
N ASN A 154 10.21 -16.54 4.22
CA ASN A 154 11.53 -16.96 4.68
C ASN A 154 11.45 -17.29 6.18
N ASN A 155 11.83 -18.51 6.56
CA ASN A 155 11.73 -18.98 7.96
C ASN A 155 12.80 -18.36 8.88
N GLU A 156 13.90 -17.86 8.34
CA GLU A 156 14.99 -17.24 9.10
C GLU A 156 14.72 -15.77 9.36
N THR A 157 14.47 -15.00 8.30
CA THR A 157 14.24 -13.56 8.37
C THR A 157 12.82 -13.18 8.78
N LYS A 158 11.86 -14.12 8.65
CA LYS A 158 10.41 -13.93 8.81
C LYS A 158 9.80 -12.98 7.78
N GLU A 159 10.56 -12.62 6.75
CA GLU A 159 10.11 -11.79 5.64
C GLU A 159 9.35 -12.61 4.60
N PHE A 160 8.50 -11.93 3.84
CA PHE A 160 7.73 -12.54 2.77
C PHE A 160 8.18 -12.00 1.42
N THR A 161 8.21 -12.88 0.43
CA THR A 161 8.45 -12.52 -0.97
C THR A 161 7.38 -13.12 -1.85
N ARG A 162 7.16 -12.53 -3.02
CA ARG A 162 6.27 -13.10 -4.02
C ARG A 162 6.79 -14.47 -4.49
N LYS A 163 5.89 -15.44 -4.61
CA LYS A 163 6.24 -16.81 -5.05
C LYS A 163 6.65 -16.84 -6.52
N TYR A 164 5.92 -16.14 -7.37
CA TYR A 164 6.19 -16.07 -8.80
C TYR A 164 6.66 -14.68 -9.18
N LYS A 165 7.88 -14.56 -9.70
CA LYS A 165 8.41 -13.29 -10.23
C LYS A 165 7.93 -13.09 -11.66
N PHE A 166 7.52 -11.89 -12.02
CA PHE A 166 7.36 -11.53 -13.42
C PHE A 166 8.74 -11.34 -14.04
N LEU A 167 8.97 -11.99 -15.17
CA LEU A 167 10.09 -11.63 -16.03
C LEU A 167 9.67 -10.36 -16.78
N VAL A 168 10.23 -9.23 -16.40
CA VAL A 168 10.15 -8.01 -17.21
C VAL A 168 11.15 -8.22 -18.34
N ASN A 169 10.67 -8.54 -19.54
CA ASN A 169 11.53 -8.58 -20.71
C ASN A 169 12.02 -7.15 -20.99
N ASN A 170 13.25 -6.87 -20.60
CA ASN A 170 13.95 -5.62 -20.98
C ASN A 170 14.33 -5.58 -22.48
N ASP A 171 14.00 -6.60 -23.24
CA ASP A 171 14.45 -6.80 -24.63
C ASP A 171 13.58 -6.08 -25.67
N LEU A 172 12.56 -5.31 -25.27
CA LEU A 172 11.72 -4.55 -26.22
C LEU A 172 12.20 -3.13 -26.50
N GLN A 173 13.37 -2.72 -26.02
CA GLN A 173 13.91 -1.38 -26.27
C GLN A 173 15.08 -1.30 -27.25
N THR A 174 15.43 -2.37 -27.92
CA THR A 174 16.50 -2.33 -28.95
C THR A 174 16.01 -2.80 -30.32
N GLY A 175 15.02 -2.13 -30.87
CA GLY A 175 14.45 -2.48 -32.17
C GLY A 175 13.92 -1.27 -32.94
N ALA A 176 14.74 -0.24 -33.10
CA ALA A 176 14.46 0.83 -34.08
C ALA A 176 15.74 1.56 -34.46
N THR A 177 16.62 0.87 -35.21
CA THR A 177 17.55 1.50 -36.13
C THR A 177 17.73 0.54 -37.30
N GLY A 178 17.11 0.88 -38.42
CA GLY A 178 17.24 0.25 -39.73
C GLY A 178 16.41 1.00 -40.74
#